data_d3eb93592e8e98f64716a171b3d03fc1
#
_entry.id   d3eb93592e8e98f64716a171b3d03fc1
#
_cell.length_a   1.000
_cell.length_b   1.000
_cell.length_c   1.000
_cell.angle_alpha   90.00
_cell.angle_beta   90.00
_cell.angle_gamma   90.00
#
_symmetry.space_group_name_H-M   'P 1'
#
loop_
_entity.id
_entity.type
_entity.pdbx_description
1 polymer ?
#
loop_
_entity_poly.entity_id
_entity_poly.type
_entity_poly.pdbx_seq_one_letter_code
_entity_poly.pdbx_strand_id
1 'polypeptide(L)'
;MPELVSRQRVHIELDEARIAFHRLVAGATDTQLRSASEGTRWTNQELLFHMLFGYLIARALLVLAGVVSGLPSDASRGFASVLNSATPLFDEVNYLGSRAGARVVGRRRMDAMLDRVIASLHRRLAAETDADLRRGMHYPVRWDPFFKEFMTVADIYHYPTQHFGFHRRQLTLRDAKPVRPQEER
;
A
#
# COMPACT_ATOMS: atom_id res chain seq x y z
N MET A 1 6.39 22.96 14.47
CA MET A 1 5.04 22.42 14.72
C MET A 1 4.88 21.23 13.80
N PRO A 2 4.69 19.99 14.27
CA PRO A 2 4.31 18.90 13.37
C PRO A 2 2.97 19.25 12.75
N GLU A 3 2.93 19.22 11.43
CA GLU A 3 1.76 19.50 10.63
C GLU A 3 0.63 18.55 11.07
N LEU A 4 -0.45 19.10 11.59
CA LEU A 4 -1.66 18.32 11.91
C LEU A 4 -2.07 17.60 10.62
N VAL A 5 -1.94 16.29 10.61
CA VAL A 5 -2.34 15.48 9.47
C VAL A 5 -3.82 15.74 9.21
N SER A 6 -4.10 16.46 8.13
CA SER A 6 -5.48 16.72 7.74
C SER A 6 -6.11 15.38 7.38
N ARG A 7 -7.07 14.89 8.17
CA ARG A 7 -7.88 13.70 7.85
C ARG A 7 -8.42 13.76 6.43
N GLN A 8 -8.84 14.95 6.02
CA GLN A 8 -9.34 15.18 4.67
C GLN A 8 -8.29 14.86 3.61
N ARG A 9 -7.02 15.20 3.86
CA ARG A 9 -5.93 14.86 2.94
C ARG A 9 -5.75 13.35 2.81
N VAL A 10 -5.78 12.60 3.92
CA VAL A 10 -5.72 11.13 3.88
C VAL A 10 -6.89 10.56 3.08
N HIS A 11 -8.11 11.05 3.29
CA HIS A 11 -9.27 10.61 2.52
C HIS A 11 -9.06 10.84 1.02
N ILE A 12 -8.57 12.01 0.62
CA ILE A 12 -8.27 12.34 -0.78
C ILE A 12 -7.19 11.40 -1.34
N GLU A 13 -6.09 11.21 -0.64
CA GLU A 13 -4.98 10.33 -1.05
C GLU A 13 -5.45 8.88 -1.28
N LEU A 14 -6.29 8.36 -0.40
CA LEU A 14 -6.86 7.01 -0.52
C LEU A 14 -7.77 6.90 -1.76
N ASP A 15 -8.62 7.89 -2.01
CA ASP A 15 -9.52 7.90 -3.17
C ASP A 15 -8.76 8.08 -4.48
N GLU A 16 -7.77 8.97 -4.53
CA GLU A 16 -6.91 9.16 -5.70
C GLU A 16 -6.16 7.88 -6.07
N ALA A 17 -5.59 7.20 -5.08
CA ALA A 17 -4.91 5.92 -5.29
C ALA A 17 -5.87 4.84 -5.79
N ARG A 18 -7.08 4.77 -5.24
CA ARG A 18 -8.14 3.86 -5.67
C ARG A 18 -8.49 4.09 -7.15
N ILE A 19 -8.76 5.34 -7.52
CA ILE A 19 -9.09 5.71 -8.89
C ILE A 19 -7.94 5.38 -9.85
N ALA A 20 -6.70 5.69 -9.45
CA ALA A 20 -5.52 5.39 -10.25
C ALA A 20 -5.33 3.88 -10.45
N PHE A 21 -5.53 3.07 -9.41
CA PHE A 21 -5.43 1.61 -9.49
C PHE A 21 -6.47 1.02 -10.46
N HIS A 22 -7.73 1.43 -10.33
CA HIS A 22 -8.79 0.99 -11.25
C HIS A 22 -8.44 1.31 -12.71
N ARG A 23 -7.92 2.50 -12.99
CA ARG A 23 -7.48 2.88 -14.35
C ARG A 23 -6.35 1.99 -14.84
N LEU A 24 -5.35 1.68 -14.01
CA LEU A 24 -4.25 0.80 -14.36
C LEU A 24 -4.73 -0.62 -14.68
N VAL A 25 -5.59 -1.18 -13.84
CA VAL A 25 -6.14 -2.53 -14.03
C VAL A 25 -7.06 -2.56 -15.27
N ALA A 26 -7.95 -1.60 -15.44
CA ALA A 26 -8.88 -1.56 -16.57
C ALA A 26 -8.17 -1.32 -17.91
N GLY A 27 -7.15 -0.45 -17.94
CA GLY A 27 -6.42 -0.09 -19.15
C GLY A 27 -5.40 -1.13 -19.63
N ALA A 28 -4.97 -2.06 -18.77
CA ALA A 28 -3.93 -3.02 -19.10
C ALA A 28 -4.48 -4.19 -19.93
N THR A 29 -3.76 -4.59 -20.96
CA THR A 29 -3.99 -5.85 -21.67
C THR A 29 -3.37 -7.02 -20.89
N ASP A 30 -3.82 -8.25 -21.17
CA ASP A 30 -3.26 -9.45 -20.55
C ASP A 30 -1.76 -9.64 -20.86
N THR A 31 -1.32 -9.22 -22.04
CA THR A 31 0.09 -9.24 -22.42
C THR A 31 0.91 -8.25 -21.56
N GLN A 32 0.41 -7.02 -21.39
CA GLN A 32 1.05 -6.02 -20.54
C GLN A 32 1.09 -6.47 -19.07
N LEU A 33 0.03 -7.10 -18.57
CA LEU A 33 0.01 -7.62 -17.19
C LEU A 33 1.06 -8.71 -16.96
N ARG A 34 1.33 -9.55 -17.98
CA ARG A 34 2.38 -10.59 -17.90
C ARG A 34 3.78 -10.09 -18.18
N SER A 35 3.96 -8.89 -18.70
CA SER A 35 5.27 -8.29 -18.94
C SER A 35 5.97 -7.95 -17.62
N ALA A 36 7.32 -7.96 -17.63
CA ALA A 36 8.11 -7.56 -16.48
C ALA A 36 7.90 -6.07 -16.15
N SER A 37 7.85 -5.74 -14.88
CA SER A 37 7.94 -4.36 -14.40
C SER A 37 9.38 -3.90 -14.36
N GLU A 38 9.60 -2.60 -14.25
CA GLU A 38 10.93 -2.00 -14.26
C GLU A 38 11.55 -2.03 -12.86
N GLY A 39 12.80 -2.49 -12.77
CA GLY A 39 13.56 -2.47 -11.52
C GLY A 39 13.05 -3.41 -10.42
N THR A 40 12.18 -4.36 -10.75
CA THR A 40 11.68 -5.36 -9.80
C THR A 40 11.80 -6.79 -10.36
N ARG A 41 11.53 -7.78 -9.51
CA ARG A 41 11.45 -9.20 -9.89
C ARG A 41 10.04 -9.63 -10.31
N TRP A 42 9.08 -8.72 -10.32
CA TRP A 42 7.66 -9.00 -10.58
C TRP A 42 7.23 -8.67 -12.01
N THR A 43 6.21 -9.36 -12.48
CA THR A 43 5.39 -8.90 -13.61
C THR A 43 4.52 -7.71 -13.18
N ASN A 44 3.96 -6.96 -14.14
CA ASN A 44 3.05 -5.86 -13.84
C ASN A 44 1.85 -6.32 -12.99
N GLN A 45 1.30 -7.51 -13.25
CA GLN A 45 0.19 -8.05 -12.45
C GLN A 45 0.60 -8.35 -11.01
N GLU A 46 1.78 -8.93 -10.82
CA GLU A 46 2.33 -9.23 -9.48
C GLU A 46 2.64 -7.93 -8.72
N LEU A 47 3.17 -6.91 -9.42
CA LEU A 47 3.42 -5.59 -8.85
C LEU A 47 2.12 -4.86 -8.50
N LEU A 48 1.09 -4.92 -9.34
CA LEU A 48 -0.23 -4.38 -8.99
C LEU A 48 -0.79 -5.04 -7.72
N PHE A 49 -0.65 -6.36 -7.60
CA PHE A 49 -1.06 -7.04 -6.35
C PHE A 49 -0.22 -6.59 -5.15
N HIS A 50 1.10 -6.42 -5.33
CA HIS A 50 1.97 -5.91 -4.28
C HIS A 50 1.57 -4.48 -3.84
N MET A 51 1.18 -3.62 -4.76
CA MET A 51 0.66 -2.29 -4.45
C MET A 51 -0.64 -2.35 -3.62
N LEU A 52 -1.57 -3.25 -3.98
CA LEU A 52 -2.76 -3.56 -3.18
C LEU A 52 -2.37 -4.12 -1.80
N PHE A 53 -1.38 -4.99 -1.75
CA PHE A 53 -0.90 -5.61 -0.51
C PHE A 53 -0.39 -4.56 0.49
N GLY A 54 0.22 -3.47 0.04
CA GLY A 54 0.60 -2.32 0.88
C GLY A 54 -0.58 -1.75 1.68
N TYR A 55 -1.77 -1.67 1.10
CA TYR A 55 -2.99 -1.23 1.82
C TYR A 55 -3.47 -2.26 2.84
N LEU A 56 -3.32 -3.55 2.56
CA LEU A 56 -3.65 -4.62 3.51
C LEU A 56 -2.68 -4.59 4.70
N ILE A 57 -1.39 -4.37 4.45
CA ILE A 57 -0.38 -4.19 5.49
C ILE A 57 -0.71 -2.95 6.33
N ALA A 58 -1.00 -1.79 5.72
CA ALA A 58 -1.37 -0.59 6.47
C ALA A 58 -2.56 -0.85 7.41
N ARG A 59 -3.59 -1.55 6.93
CA ARG A 59 -4.73 -1.94 7.76
C ARG A 59 -4.33 -2.82 8.94
N ALA A 60 -3.43 -3.79 8.73
CA ALA A 60 -2.91 -4.66 9.80
C ALA A 60 -2.06 -3.87 10.80
N LEU A 61 -1.20 -2.97 10.32
CA LEU A 61 -0.37 -2.10 11.15
C LEU A 61 -1.20 -1.15 12.02
N LEU A 62 -2.32 -0.63 11.51
CA LEU A 62 -3.25 0.18 12.30
C LEU A 62 -3.86 -0.61 13.47
N VAL A 63 -4.19 -1.89 13.25
CA VAL A 63 -4.65 -2.77 14.35
C VAL A 63 -3.53 -3.00 15.35
N LEU A 64 -2.33 -3.32 14.88
CA LEU A 64 -1.16 -3.54 15.71
C LEU A 64 -0.81 -2.31 16.54
N ALA A 65 -0.81 -1.11 15.92
CA ALA A 65 -0.56 0.14 16.61
C ALA A 65 -1.58 0.40 17.72
N GLY A 66 -2.85 0.06 17.52
CA GLY A 66 -3.87 0.16 18.56
C GLY A 66 -3.59 -0.67 19.81
N VAL A 67 -2.89 -1.80 19.65
CA VAL A 67 -2.50 -2.69 20.77
C VAL A 67 -1.14 -2.30 21.36
N VAL A 68 -0.15 -2.07 20.50
CA VAL A 68 1.26 -1.90 20.92
C VAL A 68 1.56 -0.47 21.39
N SER A 69 0.83 0.54 20.92
CA SER A 69 1.08 1.95 21.35
C SER A 69 0.83 2.20 22.82
N GLY A 70 0.21 1.28 23.55
CA GLY A 70 0.06 1.30 25.01
C GLY A 70 1.24 0.68 25.76
N LEU A 71 2.19 0.03 25.07
CA LEU A 71 3.35 -0.59 25.68
C LEU A 71 4.48 0.43 25.93
N PRO A 72 5.38 0.16 26.88
CA PRO A 72 6.59 0.98 27.06
C PRO A 72 7.38 1.07 25.74
N SER A 73 7.99 2.25 25.51
CA SER A 73 8.75 2.54 24.28
C SER A 73 9.86 1.50 24.01
N ASP A 74 10.52 1.02 25.06
CA ASP A 74 11.59 0.00 24.94
C ASP A 74 11.08 -1.34 24.44
N ALA A 75 9.87 -1.74 24.86
CA ALA A 75 9.24 -2.97 24.36
C ALA A 75 8.91 -2.87 22.86
N SER A 76 8.37 -1.71 22.45
CA SER A 76 8.11 -1.41 21.03
C SER A 76 9.39 -1.41 20.19
N ARG A 77 10.47 -0.80 20.70
CA ARG A 77 11.79 -0.77 20.04
C ARG A 77 12.40 -2.17 19.93
N GLY A 78 12.33 -2.95 21.00
CA GLY A 78 12.79 -4.35 21.02
C GLY A 78 12.04 -5.19 19.97
N PHE A 79 10.73 -5.07 19.89
CA PHE A 79 9.92 -5.73 18.87
C PHE A 79 10.33 -5.35 17.44
N ALA A 80 10.49 -4.06 17.14
CA ALA A 80 10.95 -3.59 15.84
C ALA A 80 12.36 -4.12 15.49
N SER A 81 13.25 -4.23 16.48
CA SER A 81 14.60 -4.78 16.29
C SER A 81 14.55 -6.26 15.89
N VAL A 82 13.71 -7.06 16.55
CA VAL A 82 13.51 -8.49 16.20
C VAL A 82 12.99 -8.61 14.77
N LEU A 83 12.00 -7.80 14.38
CA LEU A 83 11.48 -7.78 13.02
C LEU A 83 12.53 -7.36 11.98
N ASN A 84 13.37 -6.36 12.28
CA ASN A 84 14.49 -5.97 11.41
C ASN A 84 15.50 -7.11 11.20
N SER A 85 15.70 -7.97 12.19
CA SER A 85 16.58 -9.14 12.05
C SER A 85 15.99 -10.20 11.11
N ALA A 86 14.66 -10.23 10.97
CA ALA A 86 13.94 -11.15 10.10
C ALA A 86 13.74 -10.59 8.65
N THR A 87 14.38 -9.49 8.28
CA THR A 87 14.22 -8.85 6.96
C THR A 87 14.41 -9.83 5.79
N PRO A 88 15.44 -10.71 5.71
CA PRO A 88 15.57 -11.62 4.58
C PRO A 88 14.38 -12.57 4.40
N LEU A 89 13.82 -13.04 5.52
CA LEU A 89 12.62 -13.87 5.50
C LEU A 89 11.40 -13.05 5.05
N PHE A 90 11.28 -11.82 5.54
CA PHE A 90 10.20 -10.91 5.13
C PHE A 90 10.24 -10.62 3.63
N ASP A 91 11.40 -10.34 3.07
CA ASP A 91 11.59 -10.04 1.65
C ASP A 91 11.13 -11.21 0.78
N GLU A 92 11.47 -12.45 1.15
CA GLU A 92 11.07 -13.62 0.40
C GLU A 92 9.56 -13.90 0.55
N VAL A 93 9.01 -13.76 1.75
CA VAL A 93 7.56 -13.89 2.00
C VAL A 93 6.79 -12.82 1.23
N ASN A 94 7.27 -11.58 1.21
CA ASN A 94 6.68 -10.48 0.45
C ASN A 94 6.71 -10.76 -1.06
N TYR A 95 7.85 -11.22 -1.57
CA TYR A 95 8.02 -11.58 -2.97
C TYR A 95 7.08 -12.72 -3.38
N LEU A 96 7.15 -13.86 -2.70
CA LEU A 96 6.34 -15.04 -3.00
C LEU A 96 4.85 -14.81 -2.74
N GLY A 97 4.53 -14.08 -1.67
CA GLY A 97 3.16 -13.71 -1.32
C GLY A 97 2.50 -12.83 -2.38
N SER A 98 3.23 -11.87 -2.92
CA SER A 98 2.72 -11.02 -4.01
C SER A 98 2.45 -11.83 -5.28
N ARG A 99 3.35 -12.77 -5.63
CA ARG A 99 3.16 -13.68 -6.77
C ARG A 99 1.97 -14.62 -6.59
N ALA A 100 1.90 -15.27 -5.45
CA ALA A 100 0.79 -16.19 -5.14
C ALA A 100 -0.55 -15.44 -5.09
N GLY A 101 -0.58 -14.29 -4.42
CA GLY A 101 -1.76 -13.46 -4.32
C GLY A 101 -2.26 -12.97 -5.69
N ALA A 102 -1.36 -12.52 -6.56
CA ALA A 102 -1.71 -12.11 -7.92
C ALA A 102 -2.37 -13.23 -8.73
N ARG A 103 -1.89 -14.48 -8.56
CA ARG A 103 -2.46 -15.65 -9.25
C ARG A 103 -3.82 -16.06 -8.70
N VAL A 104 -3.97 -16.08 -7.37
CA VAL A 104 -5.19 -16.52 -6.68
C VAL A 104 -6.31 -15.50 -6.83
N VAL A 105 -6.00 -14.21 -6.62
CA VAL A 105 -6.99 -13.13 -6.67
C VAL A 105 -7.37 -12.83 -8.11
N GLY A 106 -6.40 -12.82 -9.02
CA GLY A 106 -6.61 -12.46 -10.41
C GLY A 106 -7.08 -11.01 -10.61
N ARG A 107 -6.99 -10.53 -11.85
CA ARG A 107 -7.29 -9.16 -12.24
C ARG A 107 -8.65 -8.65 -11.74
N ARG A 108 -9.72 -9.43 -12.00
CA ARG A 108 -11.11 -8.99 -11.74
C ARG A 108 -11.44 -8.81 -10.27
N ARG A 109 -10.70 -9.47 -9.36
CA ARG A 109 -10.94 -9.38 -7.91
C ARG A 109 -10.07 -8.37 -7.22
N MET A 110 -8.97 -7.92 -7.87
CA MET A 110 -8.05 -6.92 -7.28
C MET A 110 -8.77 -5.61 -7.01
N ASP A 111 -9.58 -5.11 -7.95
CA ASP A 111 -10.36 -3.87 -7.79
C ASP A 111 -11.29 -3.95 -6.58
N ALA A 112 -12.12 -4.99 -6.54
CA ALA A 112 -13.06 -5.17 -5.43
C ALA A 112 -12.35 -5.38 -4.07
N MET A 113 -11.15 -5.96 -4.08
CA MET A 113 -10.35 -6.14 -2.87
C MET A 113 -9.76 -4.81 -2.39
N LEU A 114 -9.26 -3.98 -3.33
CA LEU A 114 -8.81 -2.63 -3.02
C LEU A 114 -9.95 -1.77 -2.48
N ASP A 115 -11.11 -1.79 -3.12
CA ASP A 115 -12.29 -1.03 -2.67
C ASP A 115 -12.67 -1.36 -1.23
N ARG A 116 -12.67 -2.65 -0.88
CA ARG A 116 -12.99 -3.10 0.49
C ARG A 116 -11.97 -2.61 1.52
N VAL A 117 -10.68 -2.67 1.21
CA VAL A 117 -9.65 -2.24 2.16
C VAL A 117 -9.67 -0.72 2.30
N ILE A 118 -9.80 0.04 1.22
CA ILE A 118 -9.89 1.50 1.29
C ILE A 118 -11.15 1.94 2.03
N ALA A 119 -12.30 1.36 1.75
CA ALA A 119 -13.53 1.63 2.52
C ALA A 119 -13.36 1.32 4.02
N SER A 120 -12.60 0.28 4.37
CA SER A 120 -12.26 -0.03 5.77
C SER A 120 -11.35 1.04 6.39
N LEU A 121 -10.35 1.53 5.64
CA LEU A 121 -9.46 2.60 6.10
C LEU A 121 -10.21 3.91 6.31
N HIS A 122 -11.11 4.29 5.39
CA HIS A 122 -11.97 5.47 5.54
C HIS A 122 -12.83 5.40 6.81
N ARG A 123 -13.53 4.28 7.03
CA ARG A 123 -14.37 4.11 8.24
C ARG A 123 -13.54 4.20 9.51
N ARG A 124 -12.37 3.57 9.53
CA ARG A 124 -11.50 3.60 10.69
C ARG A 124 -10.98 5.00 10.96
N LEU A 125 -10.47 5.70 9.93
CA LEU A 125 -9.99 7.08 10.05
C LEU A 125 -11.07 8.03 10.59
N ALA A 126 -12.31 7.87 10.16
CA ALA A 126 -13.43 8.65 10.66
C ALA A 126 -13.72 8.43 12.15
N ALA A 127 -13.37 7.26 12.70
CA ALA A 127 -13.55 6.92 14.10
C ALA A 127 -12.34 7.29 14.99
N GLU A 128 -11.15 7.55 14.41
CA GLU A 128 -9.95 7.93 15.18
C GLU A 128 -10.10 9.35 15.75
N THR A 129 -9.69 9.54 16.99
CA THR A 129 -9.51 10.89 17.58
C THR A 129 -8.16 11.48 17.21
N ASP A 130 -7.95 12.77 17.47
CA ASP A 130 -6.63 13.39 17.27
C ASP A 130 -5.57 12.81 18.22
N ALA A 131 -6.00 12.35 19.39
CA ALA A 131 -5.11 11.64 20.31
C ALA A 131 -4.70 10.29 19.74
N ASP A 132 -5.62 9.55 19.09
CA ASP A 132 -5.33 8.28 18.45
C ASP A 132 -4.34 8.45 17.30
N LEU A 133 -4.54 9.45 16.45
CA LEU A 133 -3.66 9.74 15.33
C LEU A 133 -2.21 10.09 15.76
N ARG A 134 -2.02 10.61 16.96
CA ARG A 134 -0.68 10.91 17.52
C ARG A 134 -0.01 9.72 18.19
N ARG A 135 -0.76 8.66 18.53
CA ARG A 135 -0.15 7.43 19.05
C ARG A 135 0.75 6.79 18.00
N GLY A 136 1.78 6.11 18.44
CA GLY A 136 2.70 5.46 17.52
C GLY A 136 3.54 4.38 18.18
N MET A 137 4.36 3.72 17.39
CA MET A 137 5.29 2.69 17.83
C MET A 137 6.55 2.67 16.94
N HIS A 138 7.55 1.89 17.33
CA HIS A 138 8.73 1.66 16.50
C HIS A 138 8.42 0.63 15.41
N TYR A 139 9.03 0.82 14.24
CA TYR A 139 8.82 -0.01 13.03
C TYR A 139 10.13 -0.59 12.51
N PRO A 140 10.08 -1.75 11.84
CA PRO A 140 11.24 -2.36 11.19
C PRO A 140 11.60 -1.59 9.91
N VAL A 141 12.45 -0.58 10.00
CA VAL A 141 12.84 0.32 8.90
C VAL A 141 13.47 -0.39 7.69
N ARG A 142 13.90 -1.64 7.84
CA ARG A 142 14.46 -2.44 6.74
C ARG A 142 13.40 -3.10 5.86
N TRP A 143 12.15 -3.16 6.31
CA TRP A 143 11.08 -3.85 5.58
C TRP A 143 10.51 -3.04 4.42
N ASP A 144 10.58 -1.72 4.53
CA ASP A 144 10.04 -0.81 3.52
C ASP A 144 10.76 0.54 3.59
N PRO A 145 11.15 1.15 2.45
CA PRO A 145 11.84 2.44 2.43
C PRO A 145 11.02 3.61 2.98
N PHE A 146 9.71 3.43 3.13
CA PHE A 146 8.81 4.44 3.70
C PHE A 146 8.57 4.26 5.20
N PHE A 147 9.13 3.21 5.82
CA PHE A 147 9.07 3.05 7.25
C PHE A 147 10.12 3.95 7.93
N LYS A 148 9.67 4.65 8.96
CA LYS A 148 10.51 5.43 9.87
C LYS A 148 10.74 4.62 11.15
N GLU A 149 11.81 4.93 11.89
CA GLU A 149 12.10 4.28 13.17
C GLU A 149 10.90 4.35 14.13
N PHE A 150 10.23 5.49 14.15
CA PHE A 150 8.97 5.69 14.87
C PHE A 150 7.92 6.25 13.90
N MET A 151 6.74 5.63 13.85
CA MET A 151 5.61 6.09 13.06
C MET A 151 4.38 6.22 13.95
N THR A 152 3.67 7.32 13.75
CA THR A 152 2.36 7.53 14.34
C THR A 152 1.27 6.81 13.54
N VAL A 153 0.08 6.67 14.10
CA VAL A 153 -1.11 6.18 13.38
C VAL A 153 -1.36 7.04 12.13
N ALA A 154 -1.13 8.34 12.22
CA ALA A 154 -1.22 9.24 11.07
C ALA A 154 -0.21 8.89 9.96
N ASP A 155 1.05 8.60 10.32
CA ASP A 155 2.06 8.17 9.34
C ASP A 155 1.65 6.86 8.64
N ILE A 156 1.01 5.92 9.36
CA ILE A 156 0.55 4.65 8.78
C ILE A 156 -0.55 4.88 7.74
N TYR A 157 -1.41 5.87 7.91
CA TYR A 157 -2.43 6.21 6.90
C TYR A 157 -1.81 6.76 5.62
N HIS A 158 -0.69 7.49 5.69
CA HIS A 158 0.01 8.00 4.51
C HIS A 158 0.90 6.96 3.82
N TYR A 159 1.41 6.00 4.58
CA TYR A 159 2.35 4.98 4.09
C TYR A 159 1.89 4.26 2.80
N PRO A 160 0.68 3.69 2.71
CA PRO A 160 0.31 2.89 1.54
C PRO A 160 0.22 3.73 0.27
N THR A 161 -0.10 5.02 0.36
CA THR A 161 -0.15 5.92 -0.80
C THR A 161 1.26 6.28 -1.28
N GLN A 162 2.22 6.48 -0.38
CA GLN A 162 3.63 6.67 -0.73
C GLN A 162 4.20 5.43 -1.41
N HIS A 163 3.97 4.26 -0.84
CA HIS A 163 4.35 2.95 -1.39
C HIS A 163 3.70 2.72 -2.78
N PHE A 164 2.41 3.00 -2.92
CA PHE A 164 1.70 2.95 -4.20
C PHE A 164 2.33 3.86 -5.25
N GLY A 165 2.59 5.11 -4.91
CA GLY A 165 3.19 6.10 -5.81
C GLY A 165 4.59 5.70 -6.28
N PHE A 166 5.38 5.07 -5.41
CA PHE A 166 6.69 4.53 -5.76
C PHE A 166 6.58 3.40 -6.79
N HIS A 167 5.78 2.39 -6.52
CA HIS A 167 5.64 1.22 -7.38
C HIS A 167 4.90 1.53 -8.69
N ARG A 168 4.00 2.52 -8.70
CA ARG A 168 3.35 2.97 -9.93
C ARG A 168 4.36 3.39 -11.00
N ARG A 169 5.49 3.99 -10.63
CA ARG A 169 6.54 4.38 -11.57
C ARG A 169 7.32 3.20 -12.17
N GLN A 170 7.23 2.04 -11.55
CA GLN A 170 7.89 0.80 -11.99
C GLN A 170 7.00 -0.04 -12.91
N LEU A 171 5.71 0.31 -13.06
CA LEU A 171 4.82 -0.35 -14.00
C LEU A 171 5.20 0.03 -15.42
N THR A 172 5.31 -0.97 -16.30
CA THR A 172 5.57 -0.81 -17.74
C THR A 172 4.27 -0.83 -18.56
N LEU A 173 3.15 -0.49 -17.91
CA LEU A 173 1.83 -0.36 -18.55
C LEU A 173 1.85 0.92 -19.40
N ARG A 174 1.73 0.78 -20.72
CA ARG A 174 1.55 1.94 -21.60
C ARG A 174 0.11 2.42 -21.44
N ASP A 175 -0.06 3.73 -21.27
CA ASP A 175 -1.38 4.33 -21.34
C ASP A 175 -2.04 3.88 -22.64
N ALA A 176 -3.27 3.36 -22.57
CA ALA A 176 -4.06 3.09 -23.76
C ALA A 176 -4.15 4.39 -24.53
N LYS A 177 -3.54 4.47 -25.74
CA LYS A 177 -3.72 5.62 -26.61
C LYS A 177 -5.23 5.87 -26.72
N PRO A 178 -5.70 7.11 -26.52
CA PRO A 178 -7.10 7.42 -26.76
C PRO A 178 -7.46 6.93 -28.17
N VAL A 179 -8.47 6.10 -28.27
CA VAL A 179 -9.02 5.66 -29.55
C VAL A 179 -9.42 6.93 -30.29
N ARG A 180 -8.70 7.29 -31.35
CA ARG A 180 -9.13 8.38 -32.23
C ARG A 180 -10.49 7.96 -32.79
N PRO A 181 -11.52 8.83 -32.72
CA PRO A 181 -12.75 8.57 -33.45
C PRO A 181 -12.39 8.34 -34.93
N GLN A 182 -12.85 7.24 -35.49
CA GLN A 182 -12.76 7.06 -36.93
C GLN A 182 -13.62 8.17 -37.56
N GLU A 183 -12.97 9.09 -38.25
CA GLU A 183 -13.67 10.00 -39.14
C GLU A 183 -14.33 9.13 -40.22
N GLU A 184 -15.65 9.00 -40.10
CA GLU A 184 -16.49 8.43 -41.17
C GLU A 184 -16.32 9.27 -42.43
N ARG A 185 -15.82 8.66 -43.48
CA ARG A 185 -15.83 9.23 -44.84
C ARG A 185 -17.15 8.90 -45.54
#